data_10c389a86093e991593c75ec1e7e2576
#
_entry.id   10c389a86093e991593c75ec1e7e2576
#
_cell.length_a   1.000
_cell.length_b   1.000
_cell.length_c   1.000
_cell.angle_alpha   90.00
_cell.angle_beta   90.00
_cell.angle_gamma   90.00
#
_symmetry.space_group_name_H-M   'P 1'
#
loop_
_entity.id
_entity.type
_entity.pdbx_description
1 polymer ?
#
loop_
_entity_poly.entity_id
_entity_poly.type
_entity_poly.pdbx_seq_one_letter_code
_entity_poly.pdbx_strand_id
1 'polypeptide(L)'
;MVSFAISKFVYVATNPKFDGQIRVSYSQTENVESVDELQHDLVRETLRYFRVTKSIEVVSVSDIPGKGSGLGSSSSFIVGLANALGHGTPPGILAERAFDIEANLCHHGCGKQDHYAAAYGGMNFIKFHGKQVTVRPLYYSQTFQDHCLLLWTGRTRDANLILKEQGEKMGGASIQPGMELARLAMNFHNEYTEGMSPKRIGEFVYEGWKIKTKLSSGISDSQMDEWIAIGMSEGAYGGKLLGAGGGGFLFFVAPPEIHFKIIKATGLRCVDFKIEPEGSKVIYDG
;
A
#
# COMPACT_ATOMS: atom_id res chain seq x y z
N MET A 1 10.09 8.80 -0.77
CA MET A 1 9.25 8.23 0.28
C MET A 1 9.98 7.14 1.05
N VAL A 2 9.49 6.77 2.23
CA VAL A 2 9.90 5.56 2.94
C VAL A 2 8.68 4.65 3.04
N SER A 3 8.83 3.37 2.75
CA SER A 3 7.78 2.34 2.85
C SER A 3 8.33 1.05 3.39
N PHE A 4 7.46 0.22 3.91
CA PHE A 4 7.78 -1.18 4.19
C PHE A 4 6.58 -2.08 3.83
N ALA A 5 6.89 -3.29 3.37
CA ALA A 5 5.90 -4.33 3.15
C ALA A 5 5.60 -5.04 4.47
N ILE A 6 4.40 -5.60 4.58
CA ILE A 6 3.95 -6.30 5.79
C ILE A 6 3.47 -7.71 5.45
N SER A 7 3.53 -8.61 6.44
CA SER A 7 3.06 -10.00 6.35
C SER A 7 1.53 -10.12 6.33
N LYS A 8 0.91 -9.32 5.44
CA LYS A 8 -0.50 -9.42 5.06
C LYS A 8 -0.53 -9.52 3.55
N PHE A 9 -0.92 -10.67 3.06
CA PHE A 9 -0.70 -11.04 1.68
C PHE A 9 -1.95 -10.92 0.82
N VAL A 10 -1.71 -10.71 -0.45
CA VAL A 10 -2.65 -10.98 -1.52
C VAL A 10 -2.09 -12.15 -2.31
N TYR A 11 -2.83 -13.24 -2.33
CA TYR A 11 -2.50 -14.43 -3.10
C TYR A 11 -3.21 -14.37 -4.44
N VAL A 12 -2.47 -14.64 -5.50
CA VAL A 12 -3.02 -14.74 -6.85
C VAL A 12 -2.60 -16.08 -7.44
N ALA A 13 -3.55 -16.88 -7.85
CA ALA A 13 -3.30 -18.10 -8.58
C ALA A 13 -3.81 -17.96 -10.01
N THR A 14 -3.02 -18.42 -10.97
CA THR A 14 -3.42 -18.53 -12.36
C THR A 14 -3.30 -19.98 -12.80
N ASN A 15 -4.27 -20.48 -13.55
CA ASN A 15 -4.27 -21.83 -14.07
C ASN A 15 -4.82 -21.88 -15.50
N PRO A 16 -4.18 -22.59 -16.44
CA PRO A 16 -4.76 -22.85 -17.74
C PRO A 16 -6.12 -23.57 -17.63
N LYS A 17 -7.10 -23.10 -18.36
CA LYS A 17 -8.46 -23.67 -18.36
C LYS A 17 -8.71 -24.48 -19.62
N PHE A 18 -9.19 -25.72 -19.45
CA PHE A 18 -9.37 -26.67 -20.56
C PHE A 18 -10.48 -26.28 -21.54
N ASP A 19 -11.55 -25.66 -21.05
CA ASP A 19 -12.78 -25.38 -21.83
C ASP A 19 -12.73 -24.11 -22.68
N GLY A 20 -11.61 -23.45 -22.73
CA GLY A 20 -11.41 -22.23 -23.53
C GLY A 20 -11.96 -20.95 -22.89
N GLN A 21 -12.72 -21.04 -21.80
CA GLN A 21 -13.30 -19.89 -21.10
C GLN A 21 -12.31 -19.17 -20.21
N ILE A 22 -12.68 -17.99 -19.73
CA ILE A 22 -11.99 -17.25 -18.69
C ILE A 22 -12.85 -17.28 -17.42
N ARG A 23 -12.24 -17.69 -16.30
CA ARG A 23 -12.86 -17.60 -14.99
C ARG A 23 -12.04 -16.69 -14.08
N VAL A 24 -12.70 -15.75 -13.43
CA VAL A 24 -12.07 -14.87 -12.44
C VAL A 24 -12.84 -14.98 -11.12
N SER A 25 -12.17 -15.38 -10.05
CA SER A 25 -12.76 -15.52 -8.72
C SER A 25 -12.07 -14.59 -7.73
N TYR A 26 -12.84 -13.69 -7.14
CA TYR A 26 -12.44 -12.71 -6.13
C TYR A 26 -13.56 -12.56 -5.09
N SER A 27 -14.05 -11.36 -4.73
CA SER A 27 -15.31 -11.19 -3.96
C SER A 27 -16.56 -11.62 -4.75
N GLN A 28 -16.42 -11.78 -6.05
CA GLN A 28 -17.41 -12.29 -6.99
C GLN A 28 -16.76 -13.33 -7.90
N THR A 29 -17.55 -14.02 -8.72
CA THR A 29 -17.04 -14.93 -9.74
C THR A 29 -17.60 -14.52 -11.08
N GLU A 30 -16.70 -14.35 -12.05
CA GLU A 30 -17.03 -14.10 -13.45
C GLU A 30 -16.62 -15.32 -14.29
N ASN A 31 -17.51 -15.77 -15.20
CA ASN A 31 -17.19 -16.75 -16.22
C ASN A 31 -17.59 -16.14 -17.56
N VAL A 32 -16.62 -15.98 -18.45
CA VAL A 32 -16.81 -15.28 -19.72
C VAL A 32 -16.09 -16.02 -20.85
N GLU A 33 -16.53 -15.80 -22.08
CA GLU A 33 -15.93 -16.39 -23.29
C GLU A 33 -14.73 -15.56 -23.77
N SER A 34 -14.71 -14.26 -23.44
CA SER A 34 -13.73 -13.31 -23.95
C SER A 34 -13.25 -12.38 -22.84
N VAL A 35 -12.01 -11.96 -22.92
CA VAL A 35 -11.39 -10.98 -21.99
C VAL A 35 -12.19 -9.67 -21.94
N ASP A 36 -12.83 -9.28 -23.05
CA ASP A 36 -13.55 -8.02 -23.17
C ASP A 36 -14.84 -7.97 -22.34
N GLU A 37 -15.37 -9.13 -21.97
CA GLU A 37 -16.58 -9.27 -21.14
C GLU A 37 -16.31 -9.14 -19.63
N LEU A 38 -15.05 -9.23 -19.21
CA LEU A 38 -14.69 -9.13 -17.80
C LEU A 38 -15.04 -7.74 -17.23
N GLN A 39 -15.73 -7.77 -16.10
CA GLN A 39 -16.07 -6.55 -15.35
C GLN A 39 -14.92 -6.10 -14.46
N HIS A 40 -14.10 -7.04 -13.97
CA HIS A 40 -12.92 -6.73 -13.18
C HIS A 40 -11.82 -6.11 -14.05
N ASP A 41 -11.76 -4.80 -14.10
CA ASP A 41 -10.91 -4.03 -15.00
C ASP A 41 -9.42 -4.33 -14.84
N LEU A 42 -8.91 -4.43 -13.60
CA LEU A 42 -7.49 -4.78 -13.35
C LEU A 42 -7.14 -6.15 -13.95
N VAL A 43 -8.03 -7.14 -13.85
CA VAL A 43 -7.79 -8.46 -14.47
C VAL A 43 -7.87 -8.34 -15.97
N ARG A 44 -8.92 -7.70 -16.50
CA ARG A 44 -9.12 -7.52 -17.93
C ARG A 44 -7.92 -6.88 -18.60
N GLU A 45 -7.48 -5.74 -18.08
CA GLU A 45 -6.36 -5.02 -18.68
C GLU A 45 -5.02 -5.73 -18.47
N THR A 46 -4.83 -6.46 -17.34
CA THR A 46 -3.65 -7.29 -17.16
C THR A 46 -3.60 -8.43 -18.17
N LEU A 47 -4.69 -9.17 -18.36
CA LEU A 47 -4.76 -10.24 -19.36
C LEU A 47 -4.49 -9.71 -20.77
N ARG A 48 -5.08 -8.56 -21.14
CA ARG A 48 -4.80 -7.89 -22.43
C ARG A 48 -3.33 -7.52 -22.58
N TYR A 49 -2.72 -6.94 -21.55
CA TYR A 49 -1.31 -6.56 -21.54
C TYR A 49 -0.40 -7.77 -21.80
N PHE A 50 -0.70 -8.91 -21.18
CA PHE A 50 0.03 -10.17 -21.39
C PHE A 50 -0.45 -10.98 -22.57
N ARG A 51 -1.40 -10.46 -23.38
CA ARG A 51 -1.98 -11.12 -24.57
C ARG A 51 -2.64 -12.48 -24.28
N VAL A 52 -3.17 -12.63 -23.08
CA VAL A 52 -3.96 -13.79 -22.67
C VAL A 52 -5.41 -13.51 -23.01
N THR A 53 -5.96 -14.19 -24.00
CA THR A 53 -7.30 -13.88 -24.55
C THR A 53 -8.37 -14.89 -24.15
N LYS A 54 -7.98 -16.07 -23.67
CA LYS A 54 -8.88 -17.17 -23.29
C LYS A 54 -8.15 -18.26 -22.49
N SER A 55 -8.87 -19.27 -22.05
CA SER A 55 -8.33 -20.50 -21.45
C SER A 55 -7.53 -20.25 -20.16
N ILE A 56 -8.01 -19.36 -19.29
CA ILE A 56 -7.35 -19.07 -18.03
C ILE A 56 -8.34 -18.97 -16.88
N GLU A 57 -7.93 -19.44 -15.72
CA GLU A 57 -8.57 -19.16 -14.45
C GLU A 57 -7.65 -18.29 -13.60
N VAL A 58 -8.22 -17.25 -12.98
CA VAL A 58 -7.54 -16.35 -12.05
C VAL A 58 -8.30 -16.37 -10.73
N VAL A 59 -7.63 -16.68 -9.64
CA VAL A 59 -8.21 -16.67 -8.28
C VAL A 59 -7.41 -15.73 -7.40
N SER A 60 -8.11 -14.88 -6.65
CA SER A 60 -7.49 -13.99 -5.68
C SER A 60 -8.06 -14.19 -4.28
N VAL A 61 -7.16 -14.29 -3.30
CA VAL A 61 -7.47 -14.34 -1.87
C VAL A 61 -6.61 -13.32 -1.13
N SER A 62 -7.16 -12.62 -0.15
CA SER A 62 -6.46 -11.57 0.58
C SER A 62 -6.69 -11.66 2.09
N ASP A 63 -5.62 -11.45 2.88
CA ASP A 63 -5.67 -11.45 4.34
C ASP A 63 -6.40 -10.23 4.93
N ILE A 64 -6.53 -9.17 4.14
CA ILE A 64 -7.13 -7.88 4.52
C ILE A 64 -8.13 -7.42 3.46
N PRO A 65 -9.03 -6.47 3.76
CA PRO A 65 -9.97 -5.97 2.76
C PRO A 65 -9.28 -5.50 1.48
N GLY A 66 -9.73 -5.97 0.34
CA GLY A 66 -9.13 -5.68 -0.97
C GLY A 66 -9.30 -4.23 -1.43
N LYS A 67 -10.33 -3.51 -0.93
CA LYS A 67 -10.60 -2.11 -1.29
C LYS A 67 -10.65 -1.22 -0.06
N GLY A 68 -10.07 -0.02 -0.17
CA GLY A 68 -10.19 1.03 0.84
C GLY A 68 -9.47 0.75 2.16
N SER A 69 -8.57 -0.24 2.22
CA SER A 69 -7.77 -0.55 3.41
C SER A 69 -6.66 0.47 3.67
N GLY A 70 -6.17 1.14 2.62
CA GLY A 70 -5.03 2.06 2.71
C GLY A 70 -3.67 1.35 2.81
N LEU A 71 -3.62 0.04 2.56
CA LEU A 71 -2.40 -0.78 2.60
C LEU A 71 -1.92 -1.22 1.21
N GLY A 72 -2.36 -0.54 0.14
CA GLY A 72 -1.91 -0.85 -1.22
C GLY A 72 -2.44 -2.19 -1.76
N SER A 73 -3.62 -2.65 -1.32
CA SER A 73 -4.17 -3.96 -1.71
C SER A 73 -4.38 -4.10 -3.21
N SER A 74 -4.86 -3.04 -3.89
CA SER A 74 -5.03 -3.02 -5.36
C SER A 74 -3.69 -3.20 -6.06
N SER A 75 -2.71 -2.38 -5.67
CA SER A 75 -1.37 -2.45 -6.26
C SER A 75 -0.66 -3.77 -5.96
N SER A 76 -0.86 -4.34 -4.77
CA SER A 76 -0.35 -5.69 -4.43
C SER A 76 -0.98 -6.77 -5.29
N PHE A 77 -2.30 -6.67 -5.54
CA PHE A 77 -3.01 -7.60 -6.40
C PHE A 77 -2.47 -7.57 -7.84
N ILE A 78 -2.36 -6.37 -8.43
CA ILE A 78 -1.91 -6.26 -9.83
C ILE A 78 -0.43 -6.64 -9.99
N VAL A 79 0.42 -6.33 -9.00
CA VAL A 79 1.81 -6.79 -8.95
C VAL A 79 1.86 -8.32 -8.88
N GLY A 80 1.03 -8.95 -8.03
CA GLY A 80 0.94 -10.40 -7.93
C GLY A 80 0.46 -11.06 -9.22
N LEU A 81 -0.59 -10.53 -9.85
CA LEU A 81 -1.11 -11.05 -11.11
C LEU A 81 -0.10 -10.88 -12.26
N ALA A 82 0.52 -9.71 -12.36
CA ALA A 82 1.55 -9.46 -13.37
C ALA A 82 2.79 -10.36 -13.17
N ASN A 83 3.14 -10.69 -11.92
CA ASN A 83 4.23 -11.62 -11.63
C ASN A 83 3.85 -13.07 -11.97
N ALA A 84 2.62 -13.49 -11.69
CA ALA A 84 2.13 -14.82 -12.04
C ALA A 84 2.10 -15.06 -13.56
N LEU A 85 1.78 -14.02 -14.36
CA LEU A 85 1.74 -14.11 -15.82
C LEU A 85 3.10 -13.84 -16.50
N GLY A 86 3.99 -13.12 -15.84
CA GLY A 86 5.27 -12.68 -16.40
C GLY A 86 6.49 -13.20 -15.64
N HIS A 87 6.54 -14.48 -15.32
CA HIS A 87 7.53 -15.18 -14.50
C HIS A 87 8.95 -14.60 -14.60
N GLY A 88 9.63 -14.46 -13.47
CA GLY A 88 11.02 -14.00 -13.41
C GLY A 88 11.23 -12.53 -13.75
N THR A 89 10.18 -11.72 -13.78
CA THR A 89 10.29 -10.28 -14.03
C THR A 89 10.99 -9.58 -12.85
N PRO A 90 12.09 -8.83 -13.08
CA PRO A 90 12.76 -8.07 -12.02
C PRO A 90 11.81 -7.08 -11.33
N PRO A 91 11.95 -6.85 -10.00
CA PRO A 91 11.00 -6.04 -9.21
C PRO A 91 10.71 -4.65 -9.77
N GLY A 92 11.74 -3.93 -10.28
CA GLY A 92 11.54 -2.60 -10.85
C GLY A 92 10.71 -2.61 -12.14
N ILE A 93 10.92 -3.63 -13.00
CA ILE A 93 10.14 -3.80 -14.23
C ILE A 93 8.72 -4.24 -13.88
N LEU A 94 8.58 -5.13 -12.91
CA LEU A 94 7.29 -5.60 -12.43
C LEU A 94 6.44 -4.44 -11.86
N ALA A 95 7.04 -3.59 -11.03
CA ALA A 95 6.37 -2.40 -10.48
C ALA A 95 5.91 -1.42 -11.57
N GLU A 96 6.76 -1.15 -12.57
CA GLU A 96 6.41 -0.26 -13.68
C GLU A 96 5.29 -0.85 -14.54
N ARG A 97 5.33 -2.14 -14.87
CA ARG A 97 4.25 -2.82 -15.61
C ARG A 97 2.93 -2.75 -14.86
N ALA A 98 2.93 -3.11 -13.58
CA ALA A 98 1.72 -3.08 -12.75
C ALA A 98 1.15 -1.65 -12.65
N PHE A 99 2.01 -0.64 -12.46
CA PHE A 99 1.61 0.75 -12.47
C PHE A 99 1.02 1.18 -13.83
N ASP A 100 1.68 0.81 -14.94
CA ASP A 100 1.21 1.16 -16.29
C ASP A 100 -0.19 0.58 -16.55
N ILE A 101 -0.43 -0.65 -16.15
CA ILE A 101 -1.74 -1.28 -16.27
C ILE A 101 -2.78 -0.55 -15.39
N GLU A 102 -2.51 -0.34 -14.11
CA GLU A 102 -3.47 0.28 -13.19
C GLU A 102 -3.75 1.75 -13.53
N ALA A 103 -2.72 2.54 -13.78
CA ALA A 103 -2.85 3.97 -14.00
C ALA A 103 -3.26 4.34 -15.42
N ASN A 104 -2.67 3.70 -16.44
CA ASN A 104 -2.81 4.12 -17.82
C ASN A 104 -3.86 3.29 -18.58
N LEU A 105 -3.98 1.98 -18.33
CA LEU A 105 -4.96 1.14 -19.01
C LEU A 105 -6.31 1.08 -18.27
N CYS A 106 -6.29 1.00 -16.93
CA CYS A 106 -7.53 1.04 -16.14
C CYS A 106 -7.96 2.47 -15.78
N HIS A 107 -7.11 3.48 -16.03
CA HIS A 107 -7.37 4.90 -15.69
C HIS A 107 -7.64 5.15 -14.20
N HIS A 108 -7.03 4.34 -13.32
CA HIS A 108 -7.13 4.56 -11.88
C HIS A 108 -6.20 5.69 -11.46
N GLY A 109 -6.69 6.58 -10.62
CA GLY A 109 -5.91 7.69 -10.05
C GLY A 109 -4.97 7.18 -8.95
N CYS A 110 -3.85 6.56 -9.31
CA CYS A 110 -2.88 6.02 -8.36
C CYS A 110 -1.46 6.54 -8.60
N GLY A 111 -0.63 6.48 -7.55
CA GLY A 111 0.81 6.73 -7.67
C GLY A 111 1.59 5.41 -7.70
N LYS A 112 2.84 5.46 -8.17
CA LYS A 112 3.72 4.27 -8.28
C LYS A 112 4.12 3.63 -6.94
N GLN A 113 3.91 4.31 -5.84
CA GLN A 113 4.51 4.00 -4.55
C GLN A 113 4.18 2.59 -4.03
N ASP A 114 2.91 2.19 -4.13
CA ASP A 114 2.44 0.92 -3.58
C ASP A 114 2.87 -0.26 -4.46
N HIS A 115 2.96 -0.05 -5.79
CA HIS A 115 3.50 -1.04 -6.72
C HIS A 115 4.96 -1.36 -6.42
N TYR A 116 5.77 -0.32 -6.17
CA TYR A 116 7.17 -0.51 -5.80
C TYR A 116 7.33 -1.19 -4.45
N ALA A 117 6.53 -0.80 -3.45
CA ALA A 117 6.54 -1.46 -2.14
C ALA A 117 6.18 -2.95 -2.26
N ALA A 118 5.13 -3.29 -3.02
CA ALA A 118 4.70 -4.67 -3.24
C ALA A 118 5.71 -5.50 -4.05
N ALA A 119 6.34 -4.90 -5.06
CA ALA A 119 7.30 -5.61 -5.90
C ALA A 119 8.64 -5.89 -5.20
N TYR A 120 9.11 -4.96 -4.36
CA TYR A 120 10.42 -5.07 -3.70
C TYR A 120 10.38 -5.76 -2.34
N GLY A 121 9.27 -5.63 -1.58
CA GLY A 121 9.24 -6.07 -0.19
C GLY A 121 10.19 -5.27 0.71
N GLY A 122 10.36 -5.70 1.96
CA GLY A 122 11.26 -5.07 2.92
C GLY A 122 10.90 -3.63 3.27
N MET A 123 11.84 -2.95 3.91
CA MET A 123 11.77 -1.52 4.16
C MET A 123 12.65 -0.79 3.14
N ASN A 124 12.12 0.24 2.49
CA ASN A 124 12.83 0.92 1.40
C ASN A 124 12.67 2.44 1.46
N PHE A 125 13.75 3.14 1.10
CA PHE A 125 13.67 4.51 0.63
C PHE A 125 13.52 4.51 -0.90
N ILE A 126 12.42 5.07 -1.39
CA ILE A 126 12.11 5.11 -2.82
C ILE A 126 12.10 6.57 -3.29
N LYS A 127 12.93 6.88 -4.27
CA LYS A 127 13.04 8.21 -4.87
C LYS A 127 12.50 8.15 -6.30
N PHE A 128 11.46 8.93 -6.55
CA PHE A 128 10.90 9.15 -7.88
C PHE A 128 11.50 10.43 -8.47
N HIS A 129 12.14 10.33 -9.61
CA HIS A 129 12.74 11.46 -10.31
C HIS A 129 12.41 11.39 -11.80
N GLY A 130 11.33 12.04 -12.20
CA GLY A 130 10.79 11.90 -13.54
C GLY A 130 10.44 10.45 -13.88
N LYS A 131 11.07 9.91 -14.91
CA LYS A 131 10.91 8.49 -15.29
C LYS A 131 11.83 7.54 -14.53
N GLN A 132 12.80 8.06 -13.80
CA GLN A 132 13.73 7.22 -13.04
C GLN A 132 13.20 6.98 -11.62
N VAL A 133 13.30 5.74 -11.19
CA VAL A 133 12.99 5.35 -9.81
C VAL A 133 14.21 4.66 -9.21
N THR A 134 14.61 5.14 -8.04
CA THR A 134 15.70 4.52 -7.28
C THR A 134 15.11 3.94 -6.00
N VAL A 135 15.33 2.66 -5.79
CA VAL A 135 14.96 1.95 -4.57
C VAL A 135 16.23 1.64 -3.79
N ARG A 136 16.27 2.06 -2.53
CA ARG A 136 17.35 1.76 -1.60
C ARG A 136 16.79 1.01 -0.41
N PRO A 137 17.16 -0.27 -0.23
CA PRO A 137 16.79 -1.01 0.96
C PRO A 137 17.28 -0.30 2.22
N LEU A 138 16.44 -0.29 3.24
CA LEU A 138 16.76 0.18 4.58
C LEU A 138 16.73 -1.02 5.51
N TYR A 139 17.78 -1.18 6.30
CA TYR A 139 17.77 -2.17 7.36
C TYR A 139 16.86 -1.70 8.51
N TYR A 140 16.12 -2.60 9.12
CA TYR A 140 15.29 -2.31 10.29
C TYR A 140 15.62 -3.27 11.42
N SER A 141 15.60 -2.76 12.66
CA SER A 141 15.84 -3.58 13.84
C SER A 141 14.55 -4.27 14.31
N GLN A 142 14.70 -5.40 15.01
CA GLN A 142 13.59 -6.05 15.68
C GLN A 142 12.92 -5.08 16.68
N THR A 143 13.71 -4.27 17.36
CA THR A 143 13.19 -3.23 18.27
C THR A 143 12.24 -2.27 17.56
N PHE A 144 12.56 -1.81 16.34
CA PHE A 144 11.63 -0.98 15.57
C PHE A 144 10.34 -1.74 15.25
N GLN A 145 10.45 -2.98 14.79
CA GLN A 145 9.27 -3.79 14.48
C GLN A 145 8.38 -3.99 15.70
N ASP A 146 8.95 -4.24 16.87
CA ASP A 146 8.20 -4.43 18.12
C ASP A 146 7.47 -3.14 18.57
N HIS A 147 7.96 -1.97 18.14
CA HIS A 147 7.31 -0.68 18.40
C HIS A 147 6.19 -0.33 17.38
N CYS A 148 6.02 -1.12 16.33
CA CYS A 148 4.99 -0.88 15.34
C CYS A 148 3.63 -1.43 15.81
N LEU A 149 2.61 -0.59 15.77
CA LEU A 149 1.23 -0.96 16.12
C LEU A 149 0.30 -0.59 14.97
N LEU A 150 -0.49 -1.54 14.48
CA LEU A 150 -1.44 -1.38 13.38
C LEU A 150 -2.86 -1.61 13.87
N LEU A 151 -3.73 -0.61 13.73
CA LEU A 151 -5.10 -0.62 14.20
C LEU A 151 -6.08 -0.43 13.04
N TRP A 152 -7.06 -1.31 12.92
CA TRP A 152 -8.13 -1.21 11.95
C TRP A 152 -9.23 -0.25 12.43
N THR A 153 -9.55 0.77 11.62
CA THR A 153 -10.56 1.79 11.97
C THR A 153 -12.00 1.30 11.81
N GLY A 154 -12.23 0.10 11.27
CA GLY A 154 -13.57 -0.38 10.94
C GLY A 154 -14.20 0.29 9.72
N ARG A 155 -13.48 1.18 9.04
CA ARG A 155 -13.99 2.01 7.92
C ARG A 155 -13.13 1.81 6.68
N THR A 156 -13.79 1.65 5.54
CA THR A 156 -13.15 1.72 4.21
C THR A 156 -13.66 2.95 3.49
N ARG A 157 -12.85 3.56 2.64
CA ARG A 157 -13.26 4.67 1.81
C ARG A 157 -12.68 4.53 0.41
N ASP A 158 -13.39 5.08 -0.57
CA ASP A 158 -12.88 5.13 -1.93
C ASP A 158 -11.68 6.10 -2.01
N ALA A 159 -10.50 5.54 -2.21
CA ALA A 159 -9.26 6.29 -2.32
C ALA A 159 -9.26 7.21 -3.56
N ASN A 160 -9.98 6.83 -4.62
CA ASN A 160 -9.99 7.59 -5.88
C ASN A 160 -10.54 8.99 -5.71
N LEU A 161 -11.56 9.18 -4.85
CA LEU A 161 -12.12 10.51 -4.58
C LEU A 161 -11.10 11.43 -3.92
N ILE A 162 -10.35 10.92 -2.93
CA ILE A 162 -9.34 11.71 -2.21
C ILE A 162 -8.14 12.00 -3.11
N LEU A 163 -7.69 11.01 -3.88
CA LEU A 163 -6.57 11.15 -4.81
C LEU A 163 -6.90 12.11 -5.94
N LYS A 164 -8.14 12.10 -6.44
CA LYS A 164 -8.63 13.06 -7.44
C LYS A 164 -8.59 14.49 -6.89
N GLU A 165 -9.11 14.72 -5.68
CA GLU A 165 -9.05 16.02 -5.01
C GLU A 165 -7.60 16.49 -4.80
N GLN A 166 -6.71 15.59 -4.38
CA GLN A 166 -5.28 15.88 -4.26
C GLN A 166 -4.66 16.25 -5.60
N GLY A 167 -4.96 15.51 -6.67
CA GLY A 167 -4.48 15.78 -8.03
C GLY A 167 -4.93 17.14 -8.56
N GLU A 168 -6.20 17.49 -8.39
CA GLU A 168 -6.75 18.78 -8.77
C GLU A 168 -6.10 19.96 -8.01
N LYS A 169 -5.71 19.74 -6.76
CA LYS A 169 -5.03 20.73 -5.92
C LYS A 169 -3.51 20.77 -6.13
N MET A 170 -2.89 19.77 -6.77
CA MET A 170 -1.44 19.72 -7.00
C MET A 170 -0.91 20.85 -7.90
N GLY A 171 -1.78 21.51 -8.69
CA GLY A 171 -1.46 22.73 -9.42
C GLY A 171 -1.50 24.03 -8.59
N GLY A 172 -1.80 23.96 -7.28
CA GLY A 172 -2.02 25.11 -6.41
C GLY A 172 -1.63 24.87 -4.96
N ALA A 173 -2.62 24.90 -4.06
CA ALA A 173 -2.42 24.87 -2.59
C ALA A 173 -1.70 23.61 -2.04
N SER A 174 -1.68 22.49 -2.77
CA SER A 174 -1.04 21.23 -2.34
C SER A 174 0.42 21.11 -2.76
N ILE A 175 0.98 22.01 -3.57
CA ILE A 175 2.38 21.96 -3.97
C ILE A 175 3.30 22.08 -2.77
N GLN A 176 3.09 23.05 -1.91
CA GLN A 176 3.95 23.30 -0.76
C GLN A 176 3.98 22.14 0.22
N PRO A 177 2.85 21.59 0.70
CA PRO A 177 2.86 20.39 1.54
C PRO A 177 3.47 19.16 0.87
N GLY A 178 3.29 18.99 -0.45
CA GLY A 178 3.92 17.92 -1.21
C GLY A 178 5.45 18.01 -1.21
N MET A 179 5.98 19.23 -1.39
CA MET A 179 7.44 19.50 -1.31
C MET A 179 7.96 19.29 0.12
N GLU A 180 7.20 19.67 1.14
CA GLU A 180 7.56 19.44 2.55
C GLU A 180 7.64 17.94 2.86
N LEU A 181 6.68 17.12 2.38
CA LEU A 181 6.73 15.66 2.52
C LEU A 181 7.94 15.06 1.82
N ALA A 182 8.26 15.54 0.61
CA ALA A 182 9.44 15.07 -0.12
C ALA A 182 10.73 15.40 0.64
N ARG A 183 10.84 16.63 1.19
CA ARG A 183 11.98 17.05 2.01
C ARG A 183 12.07 16.24 3.30
N LEU A 184 10.94 16.00 3.97
CA LEU A 184 10.90 15.18 5.18
C LEU A 184 11.41 13.76 4.91
N ALA A 185 10.99 13.15 3.79
CA ALA A 185 11.48 11.83 3.40
C ALA A 185 12.99 11.82 3.10
N MET A 186 13.53 12.89 2.51
CA MET A 186 14.98 13.03 2.31
C MET A 186 15.72 13.21 3.63
N ASN A 187 15.20 14.03 4.54
CA ASN A 187 15.78 14.20 5.87
C ASN A 187 15.81 12.89 6.64
N PHE A 188 14.70 12.14 6.61
CA PHE A 188 14.66 10.79 7.16
C PHE A 188 15.77 9.91 6.58
N HIS A 189 15.88 9.85 5.24
CA HIS A 189 16.90 9.02 4.58
C HIS A 189 18.33 9.42 4.95
N ASN A 190 18.61 10.72 5.05
CA ASN A 190 19.95 11.22 5.39
C ASN A 190 20.31 10.97 6.85
N GLU A 191 19.32 11.00 7.76
CA GLU A 191 19.49 10.78 9.18
C GLU A 191 19.41 9.29 9.56
N TYR A 192 18.74 8.47 8.71
CA TYR A 192 18.48 7.08 9.01
C TYR A 192 19.76 6.26 9.06
N THR A 193 19.98 5.65 10.20
CA THR A 193 21.01 4.62 10.45
C THR A 193 20.33 3.36 10.98
N GLU A 194 21.02 2.23 10.90
CA GLU A 194 20.54 0.94 11.40
C GLU A 194 20.14 0.97 12.90
N GLY A 195 20.75 1.88 13.67
CA GLY A 195 20.48 2.08 15.09
C GLY A 195 19.54 3.24 15.42
N MET A 196 18.88 3.85 14.44
CA MET A 196 17.93 4.93 14.73
C MET A 196 16.84 4.47 15.69
N SER A 197 16.63 5.25 16.77
CA SER A 197 15.66 4.88 17.80
C SER A 197 14.21 4.88 17.25
N PRO A 198 13.35 3.95 17.73
CA PRO A 198 11.94 3.96 17.38
C PRO A 198 11.25 5.29 17.68
N LYS A 199 11.67 5.98 18.75
CA LYS A 199 11.17 7.32 19.09
C LYS A 199 11.42 8.31 17.95
N ARG A 200 12.64 8.34 17.41
CA ARG A 200 12.98 9.25 16.31
C ARG A 200 12.22 8.92 15.03
N ILE A 201 12.04 7.63 14.73
CA ILE A 201 11.20 7.19 13.60
C ILE A 201 9.75 7.65 13.79
N GLY A 202 9.20 7.49 15.01
CA GLY A 202 7.85 7.94 15.33
C GLY A 202 7.66 9.45 15.15
N GLU A 203 8.65 10.26 15.55
CA GLU A 203 8.63 11.71 15.34
C GLU A 203 8.49 12.04 13.83
N PHE A 204 9.26 11.39 12.96
CA PHE A 204 9.14 11.54 11.50
C PHE A 204 7.76 11.11 10.98
N VAL A 205 7.22 10.01 11.50
CA VAL A 205 5.88 9.54 11.12
C VAL A 205 4.82 10.58 11.46
N TYR A 206 4.87 11.16 12.66
CA TYR A 206 3.90 12.17 13.10
C TYR A 206 4.07 13.51 12.38
N GLU A 207 5.30 13.94 12.12
CA GLU A 207 5.56 15.14 11.32
C GLU A 207 5.00 14.97 9.91
N GLY A 208 5.25 13.83 9.28
CA GLY A 208 4.67 13.50 7.97
C GLY A 208 3.14 13.49 7.97
N TRP A 209 2.51 13.01 9.05
CA TRP A 209 1.07 13.08 9.21
C TRP A 209 0.54 14.51 9.26
N LYS A 210 1.13 15.37 10.08
CA LYS A 210 0.75 16.79 10.17
C LYS A 210 0.88 17.55 8.86
N ILE A 211 1.86 17.18 8.03
CA ILE A 211 2.00 17.78 6.70
C ILE A 211 0.95 17.19 5.74
N LYS A 212 0.75 15.86 5.77
CA LYS A 212 -0.17 15.16 4.89
C LYS A 212 -1.61 15.66 5.02
N THR A 213 -2.08 15.94 6.24
CA THR A 213 -3.44 16.45 6.46
C THR A 213 -3.71 17.81 5.80
N LYS A 214 -2.66 18.57 5.46
CA LYS A 214 -2.77 19.84 4.71
C LYS A 214 -2.99 19.67 3.21
N LEU A 215 -2.79 18.46 2.65
CA LEU A 215 -2.93 18.22 1.21
C LEU A 215 -4.39 18.25 0.74
N SER A 216 -5.32 17.76 1.55
CA SER A 216 -6.76 17.71 1.24
C SER A 216 -7.57 17.55 2.50
N SER A 217 -8.76 18.14 2.53
CA SER A 217 -9.69 18.09 3.66
C SER A 217 -10.26 16.69 3.92
N GLY A 218 -10.26 15.81 2.92
CA GLY A 218 -10.77 14.44 3.03
C GLY A 218 -9.78 13.45 3.63
N ILE A 219 -8.54 13.84 3.94
CA ILE A 219 -7.50 12.95 4.47
C ILE A 219 -7.79 12.53 5.91
N SER A 220 -8.27 13.45 6.74
CA SER A 220 -8.64 13.19 8.13
C SER A 220 -10.05 13.72 8.43
N ASP A 221 -10.65 13.20 9.48
CA ASP A 221 -11.86 13.72 10.09
C ASP A 221 -11.69 13.78 11.62
N SER A 222 -12.65 14.34 12.33
CA SER A 222 -12.60 14.50 13.79
C SER A 222 -12.37 13.20 14.54
N GLN A 223 -12.92 12.10 14.04
CA GLN A 223 -12.74 10.78 14.65
C GLN A 223 -11.31 10.24 14.46
N MET A 224 -10.72 10.43 13.27
CA MET A 224 -9.32 10.04 12.99
C MET A 224 -8.37 10.87 13.84
N ASP A 225 -8.62 12.17 13.94
CA ASP A 225 -7.82 13.09 14.75
C ASP A 225 -7.90 12.73 16.24
N GLU A 226 -9.09 12.34 16.74
CA GLU A 226 -9.30 11.87 18.10
C GLU A 226 -8.49 10.59 18.37
N TRP A 227 -8.56 9.57 17.52
CA TRP A 227 -7.81 8.33 17.72
C TRP A 227 -6.30 8.56 17.71
N ILE A 228 -5.81 9.43 16.82
CA ILE A 228 -4.39 9.80 16.82
C ILE A 228 -4.02 10.53 18.09
N ALA A 229 -4.84 11.48 18.55
CA ALA A 229 -4.62 12.21 19.80
C ALA A 229 -4.60 11.27 21.01
N ILE A 230 -5.52 10.29 21.06
CA ILE A 230 -5.53 9.24 22.09
C ILE A 230 -4.20 8.46 22.07
N GLY A 231 -3.76 7.96 20.91
CA GLY A 231 -2.50 7.23 20.83
C GLY A 231 -1.30 8.05 21.29
N MET A 232 -1.25 9.33 20.91
CA MET A 232 -0.19 10.24 21.35
C MET A 232 -0.24 10.53 22.85
N SER A 233 -1.45 10.71 23.44
CA SER A 233 -1.62 10.94 24.89
C SER A 233 -1.24 9.74 25.74
N GLU A 234 -1.42 8.51 25.22
CA GLU A 234 -0.99 7.28 25.87
C GLU A 234 0.53 7.05 25.76
N GLY A 235 1.25 7.88 25.01
CA GLY A 235 2.72 7.87 24.95
C GLY A 235 3.28 7.31 23.64
N ALA A 236 2.50 7.19 22.56
CA ALA A 236 3.05 6.87 21.24
C ALA A 236 4.05 7.94 20.80
N TYR A 237 5.13 7.52 20.16
CA TYR A 237 6.14 8.41 19.60
C TYR A 237 5.68 9.09 18.30
N GLY A 238 4.70 8.48 17.62
CA GLY A 238 4.08 9.02 16.42
C GLY A 238 2.95 8.13 15.93
N GLY A 239 2.04 8.75 15.17
CA GLY A 239 0.91 8.06 14.57
C GLY A 239 0.45 8.70 13.29
N LYS A 240 -0.17 7.93 12.40
CA LYS A 240 -0.74 8.39 11.13
C LYS A 240 -1.82 7.45 10.62
N LEU A 241 -2.71 7.97 9.79
CA LEU A 241 -3.57 7.16 8.95
C LEU A 241 -2.82 6.75 7.67
N LEU A 242 -2.88 5.48 7.32
CA LEU A 242 -2.24 4.92 6.12
C LEU A 242 -3.08 5.18 4.85
N GLY A 243 -2.47 5.00 3.68
CA GLY A 243 -3.13 5.15 2.37
C GLY A 243 -3.52 6.58 2.03
N ALA A 244 -4.56 6.77 1.20
CA ALA A 244 -5.01 8.07 0.73
C ALA A 244 -5.64 8.94 1.83
N GLY A 245 -6.22 8.35 2.85
CA GLY A 245 -6.95 9.04 3.91
C GLY A 245 -8.39 8.55 4.05
N GLY A 246 -9.12 9.12 5.00
CA GLY A 246 -10.57 8.92 5.20
C GLY A 246 -11.00 7.56 5.76
N GLY A 247 -10.10 6.64 6.04
CA GLY A 247 -10.36 5.31 6.59
C GLY A 247 -9.20 4.35 6.37
N GLY A 248 -9.36 3.10 6.76
CA GLY A 248 -8.34 2.08 6.65
C GLY A 248 -7.63 1.81 7.98
N PHE A 249 -6.33 1.88 8.01
CA PHE A 249 -5.51 1.54 9.16
C PHE A 249 -4.79 2.75 9.75
N LEU A 250 -4.83 2.83 11.07
CA LEU A 250 -3.94 3.69 11.85
C LEU A 250 -2.65 2.93 12.16
N PHE A 251 -1.54 3.59 11.95
CA PHE A 251 -0.21 3.10 12.29
C PHE A 251 0.39 3.97 13.36
N PHE A 252 0.87 3.34 14.44
CA PHE A 252 1.61 4.01 15.51
C PHE A 252 3.00 3.41 15.65
N VAL A 253 3.95 4.25 16.03
CA VAL A 253 5.22 3.84 16.60
C VAL A 253 5.15 4.14 18.08
N ALA A 254 5.11 3.10 18.92
CA ALA A 254 4.86 3.19 20.34
C ALA A 254 5.62 2.12 21.10
N PRO A 255 6.06 2.37 22.35
CA PRO A 255 6.63 1.32 23.20
C PRO A 255 5.68 0.11 23.32
N PRO A 256 6.17 -1.13 23.21
CA PRO A 256 5.33 -2.32 23.28
C PRO A 256 4.46 -2.41 24.54
N GLU A 257 4.96 -1.94 25.66
CA GLU A 257 4.28 -1.94 26.97
C GLU A 257 3.03 -1.05 27.03
N ILE A 258 2.89 -0.11 26.09
CA ILE A 258 1.68 0.74 26.01
C ILE A 258 0.72 0.36 24.90
N HIS A 259 1.04 -0.61 24.03
CA HIS A 259 0.18 -1.04 22.94
C HIS A 259 -1.24 -1.38 23.45
N PHE A 260 -1.33 -2.16 24.54
CA PHE A 260 -2.61 -2.52 25.14
C PHE A 260 -3.42 -1.29 25.61
N LYS A 261 -2.74 -0.26 26.15
CA LYS A 261 -3.40 0.99 26.56
C LYS A 261 -4.01 1.72 25.38
N ILE A 262 -3.24 1.87 24.28
CA ILE A 262 -3.72 2.51 23.05
C ILE A 262 -4.90 1.73 22.46
N ILE A 263 -4.81 0.39 22.35
CA ILE A 263 -5.88 -0.46 21.85
C ILE A 263 -7.15 -0.28 22.69
N LYS A 264 -7.04 -0.33 24.01
CA LYS A 264 -8.16 -0.18 24.93
C LYS A 264 -8.79 1.22 24.86
N ALA A 265 -7.97 2.27 24.81
CA ALA A 265 -8.43 3.65 24.81
C ALA A 265 -9.09 4.03 23.46
N THR A 266 -8.58 3.52 22.33
CA THR A 266 -9.17 3.75 21.01
C THR A 266 -10.37 2.85 20.71
N GLY A 267 -10.46 1.67 21.36
CA GLY A 267 -11.47 0.64 21.06
C GLY A 267 -11.27 -0.03 19.70
N LEU A 268 -10.15 0.18 19.03
CA LEU A 268 -9.89 -0.31 17.69
C LEU A 268 -9.32 -1.73 17.69
N ARG A 269 -9.59 -2.47 16.61
CA ARG A 269 -9.04 -3.81 16.41
C ARG A 269 -7.56 -3.73 16.03
N CYS A 270 -6.71 -4.35 16.85
CA CYS A 270 -5.30 -4.56 16.50
C CYS A 270 -5.16 -5.63 15.41
N VAL A 271 -4.23 -5.41 14.49
CA VAL A 271 -3.87 -6.36 13.45
C VAL A 271 -2.37 -6.64 13.54
N ASP A 272 -2.05 -7.88 13.92
CA ASP A 272 -0.67 -8.33 14.01
C ASP A 272 -0.03 -8.42 12.63
N PHE A 273 1.23 -7.99 12.53
CA PHE A 273 2.02 -8.10 11.31
C PHE A 273 3.51 -8.15 11.64
N LYS A 274 4.27 -8.59 10.66
CA LYS A 274 5.74 -8.44 10.60
C LYS A 274 6.10 -7.65 9.35
N ILE A 275 7.22 -6.99 9.35
CA ILE A 275 7.79 -6.46 8.12
C ILE A 275 8.19 -7.66 7.26
N GLU A 276 7.64 -7.71 6.03
CA GLU A 276 7.89 -8.80 5.09
C GLU A 276 9.12 -8.45 4.23
N PRO A 277 10.22 -9.19 4.36
CA PRO A 277 11.46 -8.85 3.66
C PRO A 277 11.41 -9.06 2.16
N GLU A 278 10.53 -9.96 1.70
CA GLU A 278 10.43 -10.30 0.28
C GLU A 278 9.27 -9.55 -0.39
N GLY A 279 9.47 -9.18 -1.65
CA GLY A 279 8.42 -8.65 -2.49
C GLY A 279 7.53 -9.73 -3.08
N SER A 280 6.82 -9.36 -4.14
CA SER A 280 6.01 -10.32 -4.88
C SER A 280 6.88 -11.48 -5.39
N LYS A 281 6.48 -12.71 -5.08
CA LYS A 281 7.19 -13.91 -5.48
C LYS A 281 6.22 -15.00 -5.95
N VAL A 282 6.68 -15.82 -6.88
CA VAL A 282 6.00 -17.05 -7.26
C VAL A 282 6.32 -18.09 -6.18
N ILE A 283 5.28 -18.63 -5.53
CA ILE A 283 5.42 -19.62 -4.45
C ILE A 283 5.17 -21.04 -4.96
N TYR A 284 4.55 -21.18 -6.11
CA TYR A 284 4.33 -22.45 -6.80
C TYR A 284 4.31 -22.22 -8.31
N ASP A 285 5.04 -23.03 -9.05
CA ASP A 285 5.08 -23.05 -10.51
C ASP A 285 4.94 -24.54 -10.91
N GLY A 286 3.75 -24.87 -11.42
CA GLY A 286 3.32 -26.24 -11.70
C GLY A 286 3.73 -26.78 -13.06
#